data_b3bb252253d91b54a8bf1313d0a46fd5
#
_entry.id   b3bb252253d91b54a8bf1313d0a46fd5
#
_cell.length_a   1.000
_cell.length_b   1.000
_cell.length_c   1.000
_cell.angle_alpha   90.00
_cell.angle_beta   90.00
_cell.angle_gamma   90.00
#
_symmetry.space_group_name_H-M   'P 1'
#
loop_
_entity.id
_entity.type
_entity.pdbx_description
1 polymer ?
#
loop_
_entity_poly.entity_id
_entity_poly.type
_entity_poly.pdbx_seq_one_letter_code
_entity_poly.pdbx_strand_id
1 'polypeptide(L)'
;GTNTLVSGMFLGDAEEAVVSAFNGSKVQAMCAVGPHSAGTPTDLCPTYSSKEGRYIVDTWFSATDYIGAFSPGSDIENNWASGWTIGLFTAPECPNGTLESEVLLGKKVCSLSGEVIEDITLVAGNYYKLDGKVAVGKDMGADGAKTGGVSAKLSIEPGVTIFGESGNDYLVVMRGSDIHAVGTSSAPIVMTGRQDILGEADIVNTRGLWGGLVILGQAPINKCSFSTAGSSSSAGIRVNPCEKEVEGSSGDTMGGELPNDSSGSLKYV
;
A
#
# COMPACT_ATOMS: atom_id res chain seq x y z
N GLY A 1 -0.79 28.00 -2.14
CA GLY A 1 -0.63 28.74 -0.89
C GLY A 1 0.66 29.52 -0.93
N THR A 2 0.60 30.81 -0.76
CA THR A 2 1.77 31.68 -0.62
C THR A 2 2.45 31.34 0.68
N ASN A 3 3.56 30.62 0.65
CA ASN A 3 4.43 30.53 1.80
C ASN A 3 5.01 31.94 2.04
N THR A 4 4.45 32.65 2.99
CA THR A 4 5.01 33.90 3.45
C THR A 4 6.23 33.55 4.28
N LEU A 5 7.40 33.61 3.72
CA LEU A 5 8.63 33.61 4.48
C LEU A 5 8.61 34.85 5.35
N VAL A 6 8.81 34.65 6.64
CA VAL A 6 8.90 35.73 7.59
C VAL A 6 10.16 36.52 7.25
N SER A 7 9.99 37.72 6.72
CA SER A 7 11.07 38.63 6.34
C SER A 7 12.07 38.88 7.47
N GLY A 8 11.78 38.52 8.68
CA GLY A 8 12.68 38.66 9.84
C GLY A 8 13.74 37.57 10.00
N MET A 9 13.74 36.51 9.16
CA MET A 9 14.78 35.49 9.20
C MET A 9 16.03 35.88 8.44
N PHE A 10 15.97 36.90 7.58
CA PHE A 10 17.07 37.33 6.77
C PHE A 10 17.30 38.83 6.96
N LEU A 11 18.53 39.21 7.24
CA LEU A 11 18.93 40.59 7.45
C LEU A 11 19.24 41.28 6.12
N GLY A 12 18.71 42.49 5.91
CA GLY A 12 19.00 43.31 4.77
C GLY A 12 18.35 42.83 3.46
N ASP A 13 19.03 42.92 2.35
CA ASP A 13 18.54 42.65 0.99
C ASP A 13 18.19 41.18 0.71
N ALA A 14 18.11 40.37 1.74
CA ALA A 14 17.73 38.96 1.66
C ALA A 14 16.29 38.78 1.12
N GLU A 15 15.45 39.80 1.25
CA GLU A 15 14.08 39.75 0.75
C GLU A 15 14.00 39.52 -0.76
N GLU A 16 14.86 40.18 -1.52
CA GLU A 16 14.94 39.99 -2.97
C GLU A 16 15.48 38.62 -3.36
N ALA A 17 16.45 38.11 -2.60
CA ALA A 17 16.98 36.78 -2.80
C ALA A 17 15.94 35.69 -2.47
N VAL A 18 15.13 35.88 -1.45
CA VAL A 18 14.04 34.99 -1.08
C VAL A 18 12.97 34.95 -2.16
N VAL A 19 12.57 36.09 -2.71
CA VAL A 19 11.60 36.17 -3.80
C VAL A 19 12.13 35.48 -5.06
N SER A 20 13.40 35.68 -5.38
CA SER A 20 14.04 34.99 -6.52
C SER A 20 14.09 33.47 -6.32
N ALA A 21 14.30 33.02 -5.09
CA ALA A 21 14.30 31.61 -4.76
C ALA A 21 12.92 30.97 -4.97
N PHE A 22 11.84 31.67 -4.60
CA PHE A 22 10.47 31.20 -4.84
C PHE A 22 10.08 31.14 -6.31
N ASN A 23 10.73 31.91 -7.15
CA ASN A 23 10.52 31.90 -8.59
C ASN A 23 11.31 30.78 -9.33
N GLY A 24 11.75 29.77 -8.60
CA GLY A 24 12.46 28.62 -9.17
C GLY A 24 13.98 28.77 -9.18
N SER A 25 14.52 29.81 -8.54
CA SER A 25 15.97 29.93 -8.34
C SER A 25 16.39 29.02 -7.18
N LYS A 26 17.58 28.45 -7.31
CA LYS A 26 18.11 27.47 -6.35
C LYS A 26 18.50 28.12 -5.01
N VAL A 27 18.81 27.29 -4.02
CA VAL A 27 19.33 27.65 -2.69
C VAL A 27 20.45 28.70 -2.72
N GLN A 28 21.15 28.80 -3.81
CA GLN A 28 22.18 29.80 -4.05
C GLN A 28 21.77 31.24 -3.77
N ALA A 29 20.49 31.57 -3.95
CA ALA A 29 20.01 32.90 -3.74
C ALA A 29 20.02 33.30 -2.25
N MET A 30 19.96 32.34 -1.35
CA MET A 30 19.87 32.61 0.09
C MET A 30 21.18 33.13 0.70
N CYS A 31 22.31 32.84 0.09
CA CYS A 31 23.64 33.27 0.57
C CYS A 31 24.32 34.27 -0.36
N ALA A 32 23.72 34.60 -1.50
CA ALA A 32 24.29 35.51 -2.47
C ALA A 32 24.04 37.00 -2.14
N VAL A 33 23.29 37.30 -1.10
CA VAL A 33 22.77 38.63 -0.84
C VAL A 33 23.58 39.34 0.23
N GLY A 34 24.17 40.38 -0.18
CA GLY A 34 24.91 41.32 0.66
C GLY A 34 26.37 40.96 0.94
N PRO A 35 27.21 41.94 1.20
CA PRO A 35 28.55 41.69 1.69
C PRO A 35 28.44 41.10 3.08
N HIS A 36 28.90 39.87 3.22
CA HIS A 36 29.10 39.30 4.55
C HIS A 36 30.01 40.21 5.32
N SER A 37 29.51 40.82 6.40
CA SER A 37 30.36 41.58 7.30
C SER A 37 31.43 40.64 7.89
N ALA A 38 32.62 41.15 8.03
CA ALA A 38 33.72 40.39 8.63
C ALA A 38 33.27 39.84 9.98
N GLY A 39 33.23 38.49 10.12
CA GLY A 39 32.73 37.81 11.31
C GLY A 39 31.42 37.05 11.17
N THR A 40 30.77 37.09 10.01
CA THR A 40 29.63 36.19 9.74
C THR A 40 30.21 34.79 9.51
N PRO A 41 29.67 33.74 10.17
CA PRO A 41 30.13 32.40 9.92
C PRO A 41 29.86 32.04 8.46
N THR A 42 30.93 31.92 7.67
CA THR A 42 30.85 31.51 6.27
C THR A 42 30.41 30.04 6.14
N ASP A 43 30.39 29.34 7.22
CA ASP A 43 30.18 27.91 7.34
C ASP A 43 28.69 27.51 7.11
N LEU A 44 27.79 28.47 7.19
CA LEU A 44 26.36 28.27 6.95
C LEU A 44 25.93 28.56 5.49
N CYS A 45 26.81 29.17 4.72
CA CYS A 45 26.55 29.50 3.33
C CYS A 45 27.17 28.48 2.38
N PRO A 46 26.40 27.90 1.47
CA PRO A 46 26.95 27.00 0.48
C PRO A 46 27.93 27.74 -0.42
N THR A 47 29.10 27.14 -0.65
CA THR A 47 30.09 27.68 -1.56
C THR A 47 29.70 27.35 -2.98
N TYR A 48 29.64 28.37 -3.86
CA TYR A 48 29.36 28.15 -5.26
C TYR A 48 30.53 27.42 -5.94
N SER A 49 30.25 26.28 -6.55
CA SER A 49 31.17 25.55 -7.40
C SER A 49 30.96 25.90 -8.86
N SER A 50 31.92 26.62 -9.46
CA SER A 50 31.91 26.93 -10.88
C SER A 50 32.03 25.69 -11.77
N LYS A 51 32.58 24.60 -11.27
CA LYS A 51 32.68 23.32 -11.99
C LYS A 51 31.39 22.56 -12.07
N GLU A 52 30.55 22.68 -11.03
CA GLU A 52 29.28 21.95 -10.94
C GLU A 52 28.06 22.82 -11.22
N GLY A 53 28.25 24.12 -11.38
CA GLY A 53 27.15 25.07 -11.65
C GLY A 53 26.14 25.15 -10.49
N ARG A 54 26.57 24.80 -9.28
CA ARG A 54 25.72 24.77 -8.06
C ARG A 54 26.51 25.21 -6.84
N TYR A 55 25.79 25.58 -5.79
CA TYR A 55 26.37 25.79 -4.47
C TYR A 55 26.60 24.44 -3.80
N ILE A 56 27.82 24.26 -3.30
CA ILE A 56 28.17 23.09 -2.48
C ILE A 56 27.93 23.47 -1.03
N VAL A 57 27.03 22.75 -0.40
CA VAL A 57 26.82 22.81 1.04
C VAL A 57 27.84 21.89 1.68
N ASP A 58 28.43 22.33 2.80
CA ASP A 58 29.38 21.52 3.55
C ASP A 58 28.82 20.11 3.85
N THR A 59 29.70 19.19 4.18
CA THR A 59 29.41 17.75 4.36
C THR A 59 28.26 17.41 5.31
N TRP A 60 27.80 18.37 6.08
CA TRP A 60 26.66 18.25 6.98
C TRP A 60 25.29 18.34 6.29
N PHE A 61 25.24 18.89 5.09
CA PHE A 61 23.99 19.12 4.37
C PHE A 61 24.04 18.38 3.03
N SER A 62 22.98 17.64 2.74
CA SER A 62 22.81 17.08 1.40
C SER A 62 22.49 18.19 0.42
N ALA A 63 23.15 18.17 -0.74
CA ALA A 63 22.81 19.08 -1.82
C ALA A 63 21.40 18.79 -2.31
N THR A 64 20.54 19.83 -2.36
CA THR A 64 19.17 19.71 -2.86
C THR A 64 19.00 20.69 -4.04
N ASP A 65 18.08 20.38 -4.93
CA ASP A 65 17.69 21.20 -6.07
C ASP A 65 16.41 22.02 -5.79
N TYR A 66 15.94 22.01 -4.56
CA TYR A 66 14.75 22.70 -4.09
C TYR A 66 15.04 23.54 -2.86
N ILE A 67 14.15 24.49 -2.58
CA ILE A 67 14.17 25.34 -1.40
C ILE A 67 13.01 25.00 -0.50
N GLY A 68 13.32 24.74 0.76
CA GLY A 68 12.36 24.35 1.78
C GLY A 68 12.78 23.10 2.51
N ALA A 69 12.00 22.74 3.50
CA ALA A 69 12.26 21.54 4.29
C ALA A 69 11.99 20.24 3.53
N PHE A 70 11.16 20.31 2.50
CA PHE A 70 10.68 19.14 1.75
C PHE A 70 10.79 19.34 0.26
N SER A 71 11.15 18.29 -0.47
CA SER A 71 11.17 18.28 -1.92
C SER A 71 9.74 18.48 -2.46
N PRO A 72 9.56 19.26 -3.53
CA PRO A 72 8.28 19.32 -4.22
C PRO A 72 7.83 17.91 -4.64
N GLY A 73 6.59 17.55 -4.33
CA GLY A 73 6.04 16.22 -4.61
C GLY A 73 6.54 15.10 -3.70
N SER A 74 7.29 15.42 -2.62
CA SER A 74 7.61 14.41 -1.62
C SER A 74 6.34 13.94 -0.93
N ASP A 75 6.15 12.65 -0.96
CA ASP A 75 5.10 11.94 -0.23
C ASP A 75 5.60 11.52 1.17
N ILE A 76 4.70 10.88 1.91
CA ILE A 76 5.00 10.41 3.27
C ILE A 76 6.16 9.40 3.32
N GLU A 77 6.37 8.64 2.25
CA GLU A 77 7.35 7.56 2.21
C GLU A 77 8.75 8.06 1.83
N ASN A 78 8.81 9.08 0.98
CA ASN A 78 10.05 9.63 0.45
C ASN A 78 10.52 10.89 1.17
N ASN A 79 9.91 11.21 2.30
CA ASN A 79 10.23 12.40 3.07
C ASN A 79 11.18 12.07 4.22
N TRP A 80 12.26 12.84 4.37
CA TRP A 80 13.24 12.64 5.42
C TRP A 80 12.65 12.75 6.85
N ALA A 81 11.52 13.44 7.00
CA ALA A 81 10.82 13.59 8.28
C ALA A 81 9.84 12.45 8.56
N SER A 82 9.66 11.53 7.60
CA SER A 82 8.78 10.39 7.77
C SER A 82 9.28 9.47 8.90
N GLY A 83 8.37 9.06 9.74
CA GLY A 83 8.62 8.12 10.83
C GLY A 83 9.10 8.75 12.16
N TRP A 84 9.45 10.03 12.19
CA TRP A 84 9.87 10.71 13.43
C TRP A 84 9.19 12.06 13.68
N THR A 85 8.30 12.49 12.80
CA THR A 85 7.43 13.64 13.01
C THR A 85 5.97 13.21 13.03
N ILE A 86 5.21 13.77 13.95
CA ILE A 86 3.76 13.51 14.08
C ILE A 86 3.00 14.68 13.44
N GLY A 87 2.02 14.33 12.57
CA GLY A 87 1.07 15.31 12.03
C GLY A 87 1.55 16.12 10.82
N LEU A 88 2.72 15.79 10.26
CA LEU A 88 3.20 16.45 9.04
C LEU A 88 2.46 15.98 7.78
N PHE A 89 2.01 14.74 7.80
CA PHE A 89 1.21 14.13 6.74
C PHE A 89 -0.06 13.55 7.37
N THR A 90 -1.19 13.88 6.80
CA THR A 90 -2.44 13.19 7.13
C THR A 90 -2.43 11.85 6.40
N ALA A 91 -2.51 10.75 7.16
CA ALA A 91 -2.75 9.46 6.56
C ALA A 91 -3.99 9.54 5.65
N PRO A 92 -3.99 8.85 4.50
CA PRO A 92 -5.16 8.80 3.64
C PRO A 92 -6.41 8.40 4.43
N GLU A 93 -7.56 8.85 3.98
CA GLU A 93 -8.82 8.36 4.55
C GLU A 93 -8.98 6.88 4.22
N CYS A 94 -9.65 6.17 5.11
CA CYS A 94 -10.00 4.79 4.85
C CYS A 94 -10.90 4.68 3.61
N PRO A 95 -10.59 3.83 2.64
CA PRO A 95 -11.42 3.65 1.45
C PRO A 95 -12.86 3.24 1.80
N ASN A 96 -13.81 3.64 0.96
CA ASN A 96 -15.18 3.18 1.10
C ASN A 96 -15.22 1.66 1.17
N GLY A 97 -16.05 1.12 2.05
CA GLY A 97 -16.10 -0.32 2.31
C GLY A 97 -15.14 -0.80 3.40
N THR A 98 -14.34 0.10 3.98
CA THR A 98 -13.54 -0.16 5.19
C THR A 98 -13.95 0.77 6.33
N LEU A 99 -13.61 0.41 7.55
CA LEU A 99 -13.87 1.21 8.75
C LEU A 99 -12.55 1.56 9.44
N GLU A 100 -12.35 2.84 9.77
CA GLU A 100 -11.23 3.23 10.62
C GLU A 100 -11.42 2.61 12.00
N SER A 101 -10.44 1.85 12.48
CA SER A 101 -10.54 1.10 13.73
C SER A 101 -9.58 1.56 14.81
N GLU A 102 -8.33 1.83 14.47
CA GLU A 102 -7.28 2.23 15.40
C GLU A 102 -6.13 2.95 14.67
N VAL A 103 -5.15 3.40 15.44
CA VAL A 103 -3.86 3.86 14.92
C VAL A 103 -2.78 2.89 15.42
N LEU A 104 -2.03 2.30 14.51
CA LEU A 104 -0.96 1.34 14.79
C LEU A 104 0.36 1.90 14.25
N LEU A 105 1.38 2.06 15.11
CA LEU A 105 2.69 2.61 14.72
C LEU A 105 2.61 3.92 13.92
N GLY A 106 1.64 4.79 14.26
CA GLY A 106 1.45 6.10 13.62
C GLY A 106 0.65 6.07 12.30
N LYS A 107 0.22 4.90 11.81
CA LYS A 107 -0.64 4.76 10.63
C LYS A 107 -2.07 4.43 11.03
N LYS A 108 -3.05 4.93 10.28
CA LYS A 108 -4.44 4.50 10.42
C LYS A 108 -4.57 3.02 10.10
N VAL A 109 -5.46 2.34 10.81
CA VAL A 109 -5.87 0.98 10.49
C VAL A 109 -7.29 1.02 9.95
N CYS A 110 -7.46 0.56 8.73
CA CYS A 110 -8.72 0.41 8.04
C CYS A 110 -9.14 -1.05 8.07
N SER A 111 -10.21 -1.39 8.78
CA SER A 111 -10.69 -2.77 8.90
C SER A 111 -11.59 -3.15 7.74
N LEU A 112 -11.35 -4.33 7.19
CA LEU A 112 -12.21 -5.03 6.24
C LEU A 112 -12.88 -6.20 6.96
N SER A 113 -14.17 -6.39 6.71
CA SER A 113 -14.93 -7.51 7.25
C SER A 113 -16.04 -7.97 6.31
N GLY A 114 -16.40 -9.24 6.36
CA GLY A 114 -17.51 -9.80 5.61
C GLY A 114 -17.31 -9.79 4.10
N GLU A 115 -18.33 -9.38 3.34
CA GLU A 115 -18.35 -9.42 1.88
C GLU A 115 -18.04 -8.06 1.27
N VAL A 116 -17.01 -7.97 0.45
CA VAL A 116 -16.65 -6.82 -0.38
C VAL A 116 -17.33 -7.02 -1.73
N ILE A 117 -18.48 -6.39 -1.92
CA ILE A 117 -19.36 -6.59 -3.11
C ILE A 117 -19.26 -5.47 -4.14
N GLU A 118 -18.37 -4.52 -3.92
CA GLU A 118 -18.04 -3.43 -4.83
C GLU A 118 -16.52 -3.41 -5.06
N ASP A 119 -16.11 -2.84 -6.17
CA ASP A 119 -14.67 -2.64 -6.44
C ASP A 119 -14.07 -1.72 -5.40
N ILE A 120 -12.95 -2.15 -4.81
CA ILE A 120 -12.25 -1.38 -3.80
C ILE A 120 -10.75 -1.30 -4.12
N THR A 121 -10.15 -0.16 -3.79
CA THR A 121 -8.69 0.02 -3.85
C THR A 121 -8.15 0.31 -2.46
N LEU A 122 -7.21 -0.53 -2.01
CA LEU A 122 -6.44 -0.28 -0.80
C LEU A 122 -5.26 0.62 -1.15
N VAL A 123 -5.25 1.82 -0.58
CA VAL A 123 -4.24 2.84 -0.87
C VAL A 123 -3.07 2.77 0.10
N ALA A 124 -1.86 3.11 -0.36
CA ALA A 124 -0.68 3.17 0.48
C ALA A 124 -0.82 4.21 1.61
N GLY A 125 -0.04 4.04 2.68
CA GLY A 125 -0.04 4.95 3.84
C GLY A 125 -0.89 4.49 5.02
N ASN A 126 -1.84 3.59 4.83
CA ASN A 126 -2.64 2.94 5.86
C ASN A 126 -2.20 1.49 6.09
N TYR A 127 -2.56 0.94 7.24
CA TYR A 127 -2.63 -0.50 7.45
C TYR A 127 -4.05 -0.99 7.19
N TYR A 128 -4.19 -2.23 6.72
CA TYR A 128 -5.49 -2.86 6.50
C TYR A 128 -5.61 -4.11 7.35
N LYS A 129 -6.60 -4.13 8.23
CA LYS A 129 -6.89 -5.26 9.10
C LYS A 129 -7.98 -6.12 8.50
N LEU A 130 -7.76 -7.42 8.45
CA LEU A 130 -8.81 -8.40 8.20
C LEU A 130 -9.50 -8.72 9.54
N ASP A 131 -10.80 -8.58 9.59
CA ASP A 131 -11.62 -8.90 10.75
C ASP A 131 -12.52 -10.11 10.43
N GLY A 132 -12.03 -11.29 10.76
CA GLY A 132 -12.58 -12.55 10.34
C GLY A 132 -12.37 -12.86 8.85
N LYS A 133 -13.30 -13.61 8.28
CA LYS A 133 -13.34 -13.88 6.84
C LYS A 133 -13.70 -12.62 6.06
N VAL A 134 -12.84 -12.22 5.14
CA VAL A 134 -13.10 -11.16 4.15
C VAL A 134 -13.22 -11.80 2.77
N ALA A 135 -14.41 -11.73 2.17
CA ALA A 135 -14.70 -12.30 0.87
C ALA A 135 -14.82 -11.21 -0.20
N VAL A 136 -13.97 -11.26 -1.22
CA VAL A 136 -14.06 -10.37 -2.38
C VAL A 136 -15.08 -10.95 -3.34
N GLY A 137 -16.21 -10.25 -3.49
CA GLY A 137 -17.38 -10.69 -4.24
C GLY A 137 -18.21 -11.77 -3.55
N LYS A 138 -19.18 -12.29 -4.30
CA LYS A 138 -20.00 -13.45 -3.97
C LYS A 138 -19.84 -14.49 -5.05
N ASP A 139 -19.78 -15.75 -4.68
CA ASP A 139 -19.59 -16.86 -5.59
C ASP A 139 -20.50 -16.79 -6.84
N MET A 140 -19.88 -16.59 -7.99
CA MET A 140 -20.55 -16.53 -9.30
C MET A 140 -20.91 -17.91 -9.87
N GLY A 141 -20.56 -18.99 -9.15
CA GLY A 141 -20.82 -20.36 -9.60
C GLY A 141 -19.80 -20.88 -10.63
N ALA A 142 -20.05 -22.08 -11.08
CA ALA A 142 -19.16 -22.77 -12.00
C ALA A 142 -19.07 -22.15 -13.40
N ASP A 143 -20.17 -21.54 -13.85
CA ASP A 143 -20.36 -20.96 -15.17
C ASP A 143 -20.36 -19.42 -15.18
N GLY A 144 -20.17 -18.79 -14.02
CA GLY A 144 -20.25 -17.34 -13.87
C GLY A 144 -21.65 -16.75 -13.83
N ALA A 145 -22.70 -17.56 -13.75
CA ALA A 145 -24.10 -17.14 -13.86
C ALA A 145 -24.96 -17.45 -12.63
N LYS A 146 -24.36 -17.79 -11.50
CA LYS A 146 -25.08 -18.14 -10.28
C LYS A 146 -25.96 -16.96 -9.79
N THR A 147 -27.24 -17.23 -9.58
CA THR A 147 -28.16 -16.24 -9.02
C THR A 147 -27.69 -15.75 -7.64
N GLY A 148 -27.60 -14.44 -7.48
CA GLY A 148 -27.08 -13.81 -6.25
C GLY A 148 -25.56 -13.74 -6.17
N GLY A 149 -24.83 -14.26 -7.17
CA GLY A 149 -23.41 -14.02 -7.34
C GLY A 149 -23.12 -12.55 -7.64
N VAL A 150 -21.98 -12.07 -7.17
CA VAL A 150 -21.52 -10.69 -7.39
C VAL A 150 -20.02 -10.73 -7.67
N SER A 151 -19.61 -10.21 -8.82
CA SER A 151 -18.20 -9.98 -9.11
C SER A 151 -17.74 -8.69 -8.45
N ALA A 152 -16.58 -8.71 -7.84
CA ALA A 152 -15.90 -7.52 -7.30
C ALA A 152 -14.41 -7.63 -7.52
N LYS A 153 -13.73 -6.46 -7.52
CA LYS A 153 -12.29 -6.38 -7.68
C LYS A 153 -11.65 -5.71 -6.47
N LEU A 154 -10.67 -6.40 -5.89
CA LEU A 154 -9.78 -5.85 -4.88
C LEU A 154 -8.47 -5.41 -5.54
N SER A 155 -8.24 -4.10 -5.61
CA SER A 155 -6.97 -3.53 -6.05
C SER A 155 -6.13 -3.14 -4.83
N ILE A 156 -4.83 -3.43 -4.86
CA ILE A 156 -3.92 -3.17 -3.75
C ILE A 156 -2.71 -2.42 -4.29
N GLU A 157 -2.49 -1.21 -3.82
CA GLU A 157 -1.37 -0.38 -4.24
C GLU A 157 -0.03 -0.91 -3.71
N PRO A 158 1.09 -0.58 -4.39
CA PRO A 158 2.43 -0.88 -3.89
C PRO A 158 2.64 -0.31 -2.48
N GLY A 159 3.32 -1.07 -1.59
CA GLY A 159 3.63 -0.64 -0.23
C GLY A 159 2.51 -0.82 0.81
N VAL A 160 1.34 -1.30 0.38
CA VAL A 160 0.23 -1.62 1.28
C VAL A 160 0.59 -2.80 2.18
N THR A 161 0.21 -2.71 3.45
CA THR A 161 0.30 -3.83 4.40
C THR A 161 -1.10 -4.24 4.84
N ILE A 162 -1.42 -5.53 4.67
CA ILE A 162 -2.63 -6.16 5.14
C ILE A 162 -2.27 -7.15 6.26
N PHE A 163 -3.05 -7.19 7.32
CA PHE A 163 -2.78 -8.09 8.42
C PHE A 163 -4.05 -8.70 9.04
N GLY A 164 -3.88 -9.88 9.61
CA GLY A 164 -4.85 -10.50 10.53
C GLY A 164 -4.29 -10.57 11.94
N GLU A 165 -5.13 -10.89 12.91
CA GLU A 165 -4.77 -11.06 14.33
C GLU A 165 -4.83 -12.51 14.76
N SER A 166 -5.43 -13.37 13.93
CA SER A 166 -5.61 -14.79 14.20
C SER A 166 -5.71 -15.63 12.93
N GLY A 167 -5.65 -16.93 13.06
CA GLY A 167 -5.88 -17.86 11.94
C GLY A 167 -7.29 -17.82 11.34
N ASN A 168 -8.23 -17.13 11.97
CA ASN A 168 -9.58 -16.93 11.43
C ASN A 168 -9.71 -15.68 10.56
N ASP A 169 -8.70 -14.82 10.55
CA ASP A 169 -8.67 -13.59 9.77
C ASP A 169 -7.99 -13.88 8.42
N TYR A 170 -8.79 -14.08 7.39
CA TYR A 170 -8.29 -14.45 6.06
C TYR A 170 -9.03 -13.73 4.95
N LEU A 171 -8.33 -13.64 3.81
CA LEU A 171 -8.86 -13.03 2.60
C LEU A 171 -9.20 -14.13 1.59
N VAL A 172 -10.42 -14.12 1.07
CA VAL A 172 -10.82 -15.03 0.00
C VAL A 172 -11.36 -14.27 -1.19
N VAL A 173 -10.81 -14.54 -2.36
CA VAL A 173 -11.32 -14.04 -3.65
C VAL A 173 -12.28 -15.08 -4.18
N MET A 174 -13.55 -14.72 -4.26
CA MET A 174 -14.62 -15.62 -4.68
C MET A 174 -14.58 -15.83 -6.19
N ARG A 175 -15.13 -16.96 -6.67
CA ARG A 175 -15.21 -17.27 -8.11
C ARG A 175 -15.87 -16.14 -8.87
N GLY A 176 -15.25 -15.72 -9.99
CA GLY A 176 -15.70 -14.61 -10.82
C GLY A 176 -15.37 -13.23 -10.28
N SER A 177 -14.52 -13.16 -9.24
CA SER A 177 -13.95 -11.93 -8.69
C SER A 177 -12.45 -11.89 -8.87
N ASP A 178 -11.85 -10.70 -8.76
CA ASP A 178 -10.43 -10.45 -9.05
C ASP A 178 -9.68 -9.85 -7.87
N ILE A 179 -8.38 -10.19 -7.78
CA ILE A 179 -7.41 -9.48 -6.96
C ILE A 179 -6.28 -8.92 -7.85
N HIS A 180 -6.01 -7.63 -7.74
CA HIS A 180 -4.88 -6.97 -8.37
C HIS A 180 -3.93 -6.44 -7.30
N ALA A 181 -2.98 -7.27 -6.89
CA ALA A 181 -1.95 -6.94 -5.90
C ALA A 181 -0.60 -6.86 -6.62
N VAL A 182 -0.30 -5.70 -7.16
CA VAL A 182 0.90 -5.46 -7.96
C VAL A 182 1.79 -4.45 -7.25
N GLY A 183 2.65 -4.95 -6.38
CA GLY A 183 3.71 -4.19 -5.73
C GLY A 183 4.90 -3.94 -6.64
N THR A 184 5.94 -3.33 -6.08
CA THR A 184 7.23 -3.11 -6.74
C THR A 184 8.37 -3.63 -5.85
N SER A 185 9.57 -3.72 -6.40
CA SER A 185 10.75 -4.11 -5.62
C SER A 185 11.10 -3.13 -4.50
N SER A 186 10.75 -1.85 -4.66
CA SER A 186 10.97 -0.80 -3.66
C SER A 186 9.78 -0.60 -2.71
N ALA A 187 8.58 -1.06 -3.11
CA ALA A 187 7.36 -0.97 -2.35
C ALA A 187 6.55 -2.27 -2.51
N PRO A 188 7.00 -3.39 -1.90
CA PRO A 188 6.27 -4.64 -1.95
C PRO A 188 4.96 -4.54 -1.16
N ILE A 189 3.99 -5.33 -1.54
CA ILE A 189 2.77 -5.52 -0.75
C ILE A 189 3.09 -6.56 0.33
N VAL A 190 2.69 -6.30 1.57
CA VAL A 190 2.92 -7.21 2.70
C VAL A 190 1.59 -7.75 3.20
N MET A 191 1.49 -9.08 3.32
CA MET A 191 0.36 -9.75 3.94
C MET A 191 0.87 -10.59 5.10
N THR A 192 0.52 -10.23 6.33
CA THR A 192 1.12 -10.83 7.53
C THR A 192 0.18 -10.86 8.73
N GLY A 193 0.70 -11.13 9.92
CA GLY A 193 -0.02 -11.03 11.19
C GLY A 193 0.37 -9.76 11.96
N ARG A 194 -0.52 -9.28 12.83
CA ARG A 194 -0.28 -8.12 13.70
C ARG A 194 1.02 -8.22 14.49
N GLN A 195 1.32 -9.41 15.01
CA GLN A 195 2.52 -9.63 15.82
C GLN A 195 3.81 -9.39 15.03
N ASP A 196 3.79 -9.69 13.74
CA ASP A 196 4.94 -9.43 12.86
C ASP A 196 5.14 -7.91 12.66
N ILE A 197 4.06 -7.15 12.44
CA ILE A 197 4.11 -5.68 12.35
C ILE A 197 4.70 -5.05 13.61
N LEU A 198 4.37 -5.61 14.79
CA LEU A 198 4.88 -5.14 16.08
C LEU A 198 6.31 -5.61 16.40
N GLY A 199 6.88 -6.48 15.56
CA GLY A 199 8.18 -7.10 15.82
C GLY A 199 8.16 -8.11 16.96
N GLU A 200 6.99 -8.64 17.32
CA GLU A 200 6.77 -9.60 18.40
C GLU A 200 6.73 -11.06 17.90
N ALA A 201 6.67 -11.26 16.58
CA ALA A 201 6.63 -12.58 15.99
C ALA A 201 8.00 -13.25 16.04
N ASP A 202 8.06 -14.45 16.61
CA ASP A 202 9.17 -15.36 16.40
C ASP A 202 8.97 -16.08 15.06
N ILE A 203 9.60 -15.60 14.01
CA ILE A 203 9.47 -16.12 12.64
C ILE A 203 9.84 -17.60 12.51
N VAL A 204 10.57 -18.16 13.46
CA VAL A 204 10.96 -19.57 13.46
C VAL A 204 9.85 -20.45 14.05
N ASN A 205 9.24 -20.01 15.14
CA ASN A 205 8.34 -20.84 15.95
C ASN A 205 6.86 -20.40 15.86
N THR A 206 6.58 -19.15 15.48
CA THR A 206 5.20 -18.66 15.40
C THR A 206 4.51 -19.14 14.14
N ARG A 207 3.31 -19.67 14.29
CA ARG A 207 2.43 -20.17 13.23
C ARG A 207 1.02 -19.63 13.44
N GLY A 208 0.23 -19.55 12.34
CA GLY A 208 -1.18 -19.18 12.41
C GLY A 208 -1.41 -17.73 12.82
N LEU A 209 -0.49 -16.82 12.49
CA LEU A 209 -0.62 -15.39 12.76
C LEU A 209 -1.83 -14.77 12.06
N TRP A 210 -2.18 -15.31 10.91
CA TRP A 210 -3.37 -15.00 10.14
C TRP A 210 -3.77 -16.20 9.27
N GLY A 211 -4.97 -16.17 8.69
CA GLY A 211 -5.52 -17.32 7.97
C GLY A 211 -5.08 -17.46 6.51
N GLY A 212 -4.41 -16.46 5.97
CA GLY A 212 -3.87 -16.53 4.61
C GLY A 212 -4.76 -15.94 3.53
N LEU A 213 -4.30 -16.06 2.28
CA LEU A 213 -5.00 -15.67 1.07
C LEU A 213 -5.48 -16.91 0.32
N VAL A 214 -6.77 -16.95 0.01
CA VAL A 214 -7.41 -17.99 -0.80
C VAL A 214 -7.94 -17.37 -2.09
N ILE A 215 -7.64 -17.97 -3.23
CA ILE A 215 -8.15 -17.52 -4.53
C ILE A 215 -8.93 -18.67 -5.15
N LEU A 216 -10.20 -18.44 -5.40
CA LEU A 216 -11.11 -19.42 -5.98
C LEU A 216 -11.31 -19.14 -7.46
N GLY A 217 -10.99 -20.13 -8.29
CA GLY A 217 -11.19 -20.03 -9.73
C GLY A 217 -12.39 -20.81 -10.25
N GLN A 218 -12.85 -20.46 -11.43
CA GLN A 218 -13.92 -21.14 -12.20
C GLN A 218 -13.36 -22.10 -13.24
N ALA A 219 -12.05 -22.24 -13.33
CA ALA A 219 -11.42 -23.18 -14.23
C ALA A 219 -11.70 -24.64 -13.84
N PRO A 220 -11.77 -25.57 -14.81
CA PRO A 220 -11.95 -26.98 -14.53
C PRO A 220 -10.85 -27.54 -13.63
N ILE A 221 -11.24 -28.27 -12.59
CA ILE A 221 -10.32 -28.99 -11.69
C ILE A 221 -10.38 -30.49 -11.94
N ASN A 222 -9.40 -31.23 -11.41
CA ASN A 222 -9.27 -32.68 -11.65
C ASN A 222 -9.91 -33.55 -10.57
N LYS A 223 -10.36 -32.96 -9.46
CA LYS A 223 -10.93 -33.68 -8.31
C LYS A 223 -12.16 -32.96 -7.81
N CYS A 224 -13.33 -33.58 -7.87
CA CYS A 224 -14.61 -33.03 -7.50
C CYS A 224 -15.06 -33.52 -6.14
N SER A 225 -15.62 -32.63 -5.30
CA SER A 225 -16.34 -32.99 -4.07
C SER A 225 -17.82 -33.23 -4.35
N PHE A 226 -18.39 -32.53 -5.32
CA PHE A 226 -19.79 -32.62 -5.69
C PHE A 226 -19.91 -33.32 -7.04
N SER A 227 -20.80 -34.29 -7.11
CA SER A 227 -21.21 -34.91 -8.34
C SER A 227 -22.70 -34.67 -8.49
N THR A 228 -23.13 -34.08 -9.59
CA THR A 228 -24.54 -33.98 -9.97
C THR A 228 -25.20 -35.33 -10.20
N ALA A 229 -24.41 -36.41 -10.25
CA ALA A 229 -24.84 -37.78 -10.52
C ALA A 229 -24.64 -38.74 -9.34
N GLY A 230 -24.33 -38.27 -8.15
CA GLY A 230 -24.24 -39.15 -6.96
C GLY A 230 -23.07 -40.13 -6.94
N SER A 231 -22.04 -39.96 -7.76
CA SER A 231 -20.86 -40.80 -7.71
C SER A 231 -19.62 -39.98 -7.38
N SER A 232 -18.95 -40.34 -6.29
CA SER A 232 -17.59 -39.92 -6.01
C SER A 232 -16.70 -40.46 -7.12
N SER A 233 -16.27 -39.64 -8.09
CA SER A 233 -15.39 -40.12 -9.14
C SER A 233 -13.96 -40.31 -8.61
N SER A 234 -13.69 -41.48 -8.07
CA SER A 234 -12.33 -41.97 -7.85
C SER A 234 -11.64 -42.37 -9.16
N ALA A 235 -12.30 -42.28 -10.29
CA ALA A 235 -11.90 -42.89 -11.53
C ALA A 235 -11.75 -41.99 -12.74
N GLY A 236 -11.26 -40.74 -12.58
CA GLY A 236 -10.81 -39.95 -13.75
C GLY A 236 -11.89 -39.49 -14.71
N ILE A 237 -13.18 -39.68 -14.40
CA ILE A 237 -14.30 -39.16 -15.19
C ILE A 237 -14.56 -37.76 -14.72
N ARG A 238 -14.28 -36.79 -15.58
CA ARG A 238 -14.66 -35.38 -15.32
C ARG A 238 -16.19 -35.29 -15.35
N VAL A 239 -16.76 -35.02 -14.20
CA VAL A 239 -18.16 -34.61 -14.09
C VAL A 239 -18.18 -33.10 -14.28
N ASN A 240 -19.01 -32.61 -15.15
CA ASN A 240 -19.15 -31.19 -15.43
C ASN A 240 -20.45 -30.67 -14.79
N PRO A 241 -20.45 -29.62 -13.96
CA PRO A 241 -19.28 -28.90 -13.41
C PRO A 241 -18.54 -29.73 -12.34
N CYS A 242 -17.21 -29.65 -12.36
CA CYS A 242 -16.37 -30.26 -11.34
C CYS A 242 -16.03 -29.18 -10.28
N GLU A 243 -16.60 -29.34 -9.12
CA GLU A 243 -16.47 -28.39 -8.03
C GLU A 243 -15.97 -29.09 -6.78
N LYS A 244 -15.24 -28.37 -5.95
CA LYS A 244 -14.74 -28.84 -4.66
C LYS A 244 -14.80 -27.75 -3.62
N GLU A 245 -15.28 -28.10 -2.44
CA GLU A 245 -15.22 -27.24 -1.25
C GLU A 245 -13.76 -27.08 -0.81
N VAL A 246 -13.41 -25.86 -0.39
CA VAL A 246 -12.07 -25.51 0.11
C VAL A 246 -11.95 -25.92 1.56
N GLU A 247 -10.91 -26.68 1.87
CA GLU A 247 -10.60 -27.06 3.25
C GLU A 247 -10.24 -25.81 4.06
N GLY A 248 -10.84 -25.67 5.24
CA GLY A 248 -10.64 -24.52 6.12
C GLY A 248 -11.51 -23.30 5.82
N SER A 249 -12.32 -23.32 4.74
CA SER A 249 -13.25 -22.26 4.40
C SER A 249 -14.62 -22.86 4.07
N SER A 250 -15.42 -23.11 5.11
CA SER A 250 -16.72 -23.78 4.98
C SER A 250 -17.67 -23.02 4.04
N GLY A 251 -18.20 -23.76 3.06
CA GLY A 251 -19.14 -23.23 2.07
C GLY A 251 -18.48 -22.55 0.86
N ASP A 252 -17.19 -22.37 0.86
CA ASP A 252 -16.47 -21.81 -0.29
C ASP A 252 -16.06 -22.92 -1.27
N THR A 253 -16.35 -22.71 -2.55
CA THR A 253 -16.19 -23.72 -3.58
C THR A 253 -15.26 -23.22 -4.68
N MET A 254 -14.36 -24.08 -5.16
CA MET A 254 -13.49 -23.84 -6.30
C MET A 254 -13.86 -24.77 -7.47
N GLY A 255 -13.39 -24.42 -8.66
CA GLY A 255 -13.65 -25.16 -9.88
C GLY A 255 -14.87 -24.67 -10.64
N GLY A 256 -14.98 -25.10 -11.89
CA GLY A 256 -16.03 -24.69 -12.78
C GLY A 256 -15.81 -25.10 -14.21
N GLU A 257 -16.42 -24.38 -15.14
CA GLU A 257 -16.48 -24.70 -16.57
C GLU A 257 -15.71 -23.70 -17.45
N LEU A 258 -15.08 -22.69 -16.85
CA LEU A 258 -14.44 -21.60 -17.57
C LEU A 258 -12.91 -21.81 -17.64
N PRO A 259 -12.38 -22.48 -18.68
CA PRO A 259 -10.96 -22.87 -18.75
C PRO A 259 -10.00 -21.66 -18.86
N ASN A 260 -10.50 -20.51 -19.25
CA ASN A 260 -9.75 -19.26 -19.40
C ASN A 260 -10.04 -18.27 -18.26
N ASP A 261 -10.63 -18.74 -17.17
CA ASP A 261 -10.88 -17.94 -16.00
C ASP A 261 -9.58 -17.31 -15.46
N SER A 262 -9.66 -16.06 -15.03
CA SER A 262 -8.58 -15.33 -14.41
C SER A 262 -9.08 -14.66 -13.15
N SER A 263 -8.43 -14.89 -12.04
CA SER A 263 -8.78 -14.26 -10.75
C SER A 263 -7.86 -13.08 -10.41
N GLY A 264 -7.11 -12.56 -11.39
CA GLY A 264 -6.30 -11.36 -11.24
C GLY A 264 -4.79 -11.59 -11.31
N SER A 265 -4.03 -10.79 -10.56
CA SER A 265 -2.56 -10.81 -10.60
C SER A 265 -1.93 -10.51 -9.24
N LEU A 266 -0.86 -11.24 -8.95
CA LEU A 266 -0.01 -11.04 -7.77
C LEU A 266 1.43 -10.80 -8.25
N LYS A 267 2.05 -9.73 -7.77
CA LYS A 267 3.44 -9.40 -8.06
C LYS A 267 4.06 -8.63 -6.90
N TYR A 268 5.24 -9.03 -6.45
CA TYR A 268 5.90 -8.45 -5.27
C TYR A 268 4.97 -8.38 -4.05
N VAL A 269 4.42 -9.56 -3.71
CA VAL A 269 3.57 -9.79 -2.54
C VAL A 269 4.27 -10.74 -1.60
#